data_ea135cb5e3c6f5659cf7d432c00e93af
#
_entry.id   ea135cb5e3c6f5659cf7d432c00e93af
#
_cell.length_a   1.000
_cell.length_b   1.000
_cell.length_c   1.000
_cell.angle_alpha   90.00
_cell.angle_beta   90.00
_cell.angle_gamma   90.00
#
_symmetry.space_group_name_H-M   'P 1'
#
loop_
_entity.id
_entity.type
_entity.pdbx_description
1 polymer ?
#
loop_
_entity_poly.entity_id
_entity_poly.type
_entity_poly.pdbx_seq_one_letter_code
_entity_poly.pdbx_strand_id
1 'polypeptide(L)'
;IVSLSDDIARNTSSESARISVIPGSSSIGIELPNLERDKVSLREILNSPKFTNKELILPVALGKNISGEPIIGDLSSMPHLLIAGTTGSGKSVCINTILLSLLFRHKPNLCKFILIDPKMLELSTYEGIPHLLCPVITEAKKAATVLGWVVKEMENRYKLMTKVGVRNIGGYNSKHKLPMPYIVVIVDEMSDLML
;
A
#
# COMPACT_ATOMS: atom_id res chain seq x y z
N ILE A 1 -16.79 12.77 -28.62
CA ILE A 1 -16.75 13.60 -27.39
C ILE A 1 -15.33 13.62 -26.82
N VAL A 2 -14.62 12.47 -26.79
CA VAL A 2 -13.21 12.42 -26.27
C VAL A 2 -12.29 13.36 -27.06
N SER A 3 -12.50 13.51 -28.36
CA SER A 3 -11.74 14.47 -29.23
C SER A 3 -11.98 15.95 -28.91
N LEU A 4 -12.94 16.25 -28.04
CA LEU A 4 -13.28 17.63 -27.63
C LEU A 4 -12.64 18.02 -26.29
N SER A 5 -11.76 17.18 -25.70
CA SER A 5 -11.12 17.47 -24.41
C SER A 5 -10.37 18.81 -24.40
N ASP A 6 -9.62 19.10 -25.48
CA ASP A 6 -8.85 20.34 -25.59
C ASP A 6 -9.73 21.57 -25.76
N ASP A 7 -10.85 21.43 -26.48
CA ASP A 7 -11.82 22.51 -26.64
C ASP A 7 -12.57 22.79 -25.33
N ILE A 8 -12.88 21.75 -24.56
CA ILE A 8 -13.52 21.89 -23.23
C ILE A 8 -12.53 22.55 -22.28
N ALA A 9 -11.27 22.12 -22.25
CA ALA A 9 -10.24 22.72 -21.41
C ALA A 9 -10.06 24.20 -21.73
N ARG A 10 -9.99 24.55 -23.00
CA ARG A 10 -9.87 25.95 -23.46
C ARG A 10 -11.09 26.81 -23.05
N ASN A 11 -12.31 26.30 -23.27
CA ASN A 11 -13.53 27.04 -22.96
C ASN A 11 -13.78 27.19 -21.46
N THR A 12 -13.22 26.31 -20.63
CA THR A 12 -13.32 26.36 -19.17
C THR A 12 -12.10 27.02 -18.52
N SER A 13 -11.14 27.51 -19.31
CA SER A 13 -9.87 28.09 -18.84
C SER A 13 -9.10 27.10 -17.92
N SER A 14 -9.21 25.80 -18.18
CA SER A 14 -8.54 24.75 -17.43
C SER A 14 -7.29 24.28 -18.15
N GLU A 15 -6.29 23.81 -17.42
CA GLU A 15 -5.04 23.26 -17.98
C GLU A 15 -5.29 22.01 -18.83
N SER A 16 -6.32 21.22 -18.46
CA SER A 16 -6.69 19.98 -19.14
C SER A 16 -8.15 19.63 -18.85
N ALA A 17 -8.73 18.76 -19.67
CA ALA A 17 -10.01 18.13 -19.40
C ALA A 17 -9.91 16.62 -19.62
N ARG A 18 -10.39 15.82 -18.69
CA ARG A 18 -10.47 14.37 -18.82
C ARG A 18 -11.92 13.96 -19.00
N ILE A 19 -12.19 13.22 -20.05
CA ILE A 19 -13.52 12.70 -20.36
C ILE A 19 -13.51 11.18 -20.17
N SER A 20 -14.38 10.68 -19.30
CA SER A 20 -14.51 9.25 -19.01
C SER A 20 -15.95 8.81 -18.94
N VAL A 21 -16.20 7.56 -19.28
CA VAL A 21 -17.50 6.91 -19.07
C VAL A 21 -17.59 6.50 -17.60
N ILE A 22 -18.71 6.82 -16.96
CA ILE A 22 -18.97 6.40 -15.58
C ILE A 22 -19.51 4.97 -15.61
N PRO A 23 -18.78 3.96 -15.07
CA PRO A 23 -19.25 2.58 -15.06
C PRO A 23 -20.62 2.44 -14.37
N GLY A 24 -21.54 1.71 -15.00
CA GLY A 24 -22.90 1.49 -14.47
C GLY A 24 -23.86 2.66 -14.62
N SER A 25 -23.48 3.71 -15.37
CA SER A 25 -24.32 4.89 -15.67
C SER A 25 -24.37 5.15 -17.16
N SER A 26 -25.44 5.76 -17.63
CA SER A 26 -25.55 6.32 -19.00
C SER A 26 -24.86 7.69 -19.14
N SER A 27 -24.22 8.18 -18.08
CA SER A 27 -23.60 9.50 -18.03
C SER A 27 -22.12 9.47 -18.39
N ILE A 28 -21.63 10.57 -18.92
CA ILE A 28 -20.20 10.82 -19.18
C ILE A 28 -19.70 11.78 -18.13
N GLY A 29 -18.58 11.44 -17.49
CA GLY A 29 -17.87 12.30 -16.56
C GLY A 29 -16.90 13.22 -17.29
N ILE A 30 -16.94 14.51 -16.97
CA ILE A 30 -15.95 15.50 -17.40
C ILE A 30 -15.24 15.99 -16.14
N GLU A 31 -13.95 15.69 -16.03
CA GLU A 31 -13.12 16.08 -14.90
C GLU A 31 -12.25 17.27 -15.30
N LEU A 32 -12.30 18.32 -14.52
CA LEU A 32 -11.47 19.51 -14.67
C LEU A 32 -10.62 19.67 -13.42
N PRO A 33 -9.32 20.02 -13.54
CA PRO A 33 -8.49 20.28 -12.37
C PRO A 33 -8.99 21.52 -11.63
N ASN A 34 -9.05 21.43 -10.30
CA ASN A 34 -9.36 22.58 -9.46
C ASN A 34 -8.23 23.61 -9.51
N LEU A 35 -8.55 24.89 -9.54
CA LEU A 35 -7.59 25.99 -9.42
C LEU A 35 -6.93 25.98 -8.04
N GLU A 36 -7.72 25.73 -6.99
CA GLU A 36 -7.25 25.54 -5.62
C GLU A 36 -7.41 24.07 -5.25
N ARG A 37 -6.33 23.44 -4.77
CA ARG A 37 -6.32 22.02 -4.40
C ARG A 37 -6.29 21.88 -2.89
N ASP A 38 -7.31 21.26 -2.33
CA ASP A 38 -7.36 20.90 -0.92
C ASP A 38 -6.36 19.79 -0.59
N LYS A 39 -5.79 19.86 0.62
CA LYS A 39 -4.91 18.82 1.13
C LYS A 39 -5.73 17.62 1.62
N VAL A 40 -5.38 16.43 1.15
CA VAL A 40 -5.96 15.18 1.65
C VAL A 40 -5.16 14.73 2.87
N SER A 41 -5.78 14.75 4.05
CA SER A 41 -5.13 14.35 5.30
C SER A 41 -5.19 12.83 5.49
N LEU A 42 -4.03 12.20 5.74
CA LEU A 42 -3.99 10.77 6.11
C LEU A 42 -4.83 10.48 7.36
N ARG A 43 -4.77 11.36 8.36
CA ARG A 43 -5.54 11.22 9.61
C ARG A 43 -7.04 11.10 9.36
N GLU A 44 -7.57 11.87 8.43
CA GLU A 44 -8.99 11.83 8.08
C GLU A 44 -9.37 10.45 7.50
N ILE A 45 -8.52 9.92 6.61
CA ILE A 45 -8.77 8.62 5.99
C ILE A 45 -8.66 7.49 7.02
N LEU A 46 -7.65 7.49 7.89
CA LEU A 46 -7.46 6.49 8.95
C LEU A 46 -8.63 6.45 9.95
N ASN A 47 -9.29 7.58 10.19
CA ASN A 47 -10.46 7.66 11.06
C ASN A 47 -11.79 7.37 10.35
N SER A 48 -11.78 7.11 9.05
CA SER A 48 -12.99 6.84 8.29
C SER A 48 -13.59 5.47 8.62
N PRO A 49 -14.92 5.31 8.58
CA PRO A 49 -15.57 4.01 8.74
C PRO A 49 -15.11 2.96 7.74
N LYS A 50 -14.71 3.38 6.52
CA LYS A 50 -14.17 2.49 5.49
C LYS A 50 -12.84 1.88 5.93
N PHE A 51 -11.94 2.66 6.56
CA PHE A 51 -10.64 2.17 7.04
C PHE A 51 -10.79 1.26 8.27
N THR A 52 -11.72 1.56 9.16
CA THR A 52 -11.95 0.80 10.40
C THR A 52 -12.76 -0.47 10.18
N ASN A 53 -13.21 -0.75 8.95
CA ASN A 53 -13.91 -2.00 8.62
C ASN A 53 -13.06 -3.22 9.01
N LYS A 54 -13.65 -4.11 9.81
CA LYS A 54 -12.99 -5.31 10.34
C LYS A 54 -12.78 -6.42 9.29
N GLU A 55 -13.47 -6.35 8.17
CA GLU A 55 -13.29 -7.29 7.05
C GLU A 55 -11.97 -7.10 6.32
N LEU A 56 -11.41 -5.87 6.36
CA LEU A 56 -10.11 -5.58 5.77
C LEU A 56 -9.00 -6.13 6.66
N ILE A 57 -8.15 -6.95 6.06
CA ILE A 57 -7.05 -7.64 6.75
C ILE A 57 -5.84 -6.71 6.88
N LEU A 58 -5.36 -6.16 5.78
CA LEU A 58 -4.22 -5.23 5.74
C LEU A 58 -4.64 -3.92 5.04
N PRO A 59 -5.52 -3.12 5.68
CA PRO A 59 -6.02 -1.91 5.05
C PRO A 59 -4.93 -0.87 4.86
N VAL A 60 -4.90 -0.26 3.68
CA VAL A 60 -4.00 0.83 3.32
C VAL A 60 -4.81 2.01 2.80
N ALA A 61 -4.53 3.19 3.32
CA ALA A 61 -5.13 4.43 2.86
C ALA A 61 -4.52 4.82 1.52
N LEU A 62 -5.34 4.98 0.48
CA LEU A 62 -4.87 5.36 -0.85
C LEU A 62 -5.13 6.84 -1.17
N GLY A 63 -6.12 7.44 -0.53
CA GLY A 63 -6.49 8.82 -0.78
C GLY A 63 -8.01 9.03 -0.78
N LYS A 64 -8.47 9.98 -1.56
CA LYS A 64 -9.89 10.25 -1.84
C LYS A 64 -10.16 10.18 -3.33
N ASN A 65 -11.38 9.77 -3.68
CA ASN A 65 -11.85 9.90 -5.05
C ASN A 65 -12.27 11.35 -5.35
N ILE A 66 -12.67 11.62 -6.59
CA ILE A 66 -13.11 12.95 -7.03
C ILE A 66 -14.37 13.46 -6.30
N SER A 67 -15.15 12.57 -5.69
CA SER A 67 -16.32 12.91 -4.86
C SER A 67 -15.94 13.18 -3.40
N GLY A 68 -14.64 13.13 -3.04
CA GLY A 68 -14.17 13.36 -1.68
C GLY A 68 -14.28 12.14 -0.74
N GLU A 69 -14.68 10.98 -1.25
CA GLU A 69 -14.82 9.78 -0.43
C GLU A 69 -13.46 9.07 -0.23
N PRO A 70 -13.17 8.58 0.98
CA PRO A 70 -11.97 7.79 1.24
C PRO A 70 -11.89 6.52 0.39
N ILE A 71 -10.73 6.27 -0.20
CA ILE A 71 -10.39 5.05 -0.93
C ILE A 71 -9.38 4.26 -0.12
N ILE A 72 -9.76 3.04 0.23
CA ILE A 72 -8.96 2.10 1.02
C ILE A 72 -8.69 0.88 0.16
N GLY A 73 -7.45 0.47 0.10
CA GLY A 73 -7.06 -0.84 -0.44
C GLY A 73 -6.87 -1.86 0.67
N ASP A 74 -6.87 -3.13 0.33
CA ASP A 74 -6.42 -4.20 1.23
C ASP A 74 -5.19 -4.88 0.62
N LEU A 75 -4.05 -4.70 1.26
CA LEU A 75 -2.78 -5.25 0.78
C LEU A 75 -2.80 -6.80 0.76
N SER A 76 -3.62 -7.43 1.60
CA SER A 76 -3.77 -8.89 1.61
C SER A 76 -4.37 -9.44 0.32
N SER A 77 -5.16 -8.64 -0.40
CA SER A 77 -5.70 -8.97 -1.72
C SER A 77 -4.75 -8.62 -2.87
N MET A 78 -3.69 -7.89 -2.57
CA MET A 78 -2.63 -7.46 -3.50
C MET A 78 -1.27 -7.96 -3.00
N PRO A 79 -1.01 -9.29 -2.99
CA PRO A 79 0.16 -9.89 -2.33
C PRO A 79 1.49 -9.42 -2.91
N HIS A 80 1.50 -8.93 -4.14
CA HIS A 80 2.64 -8.33 -4.82
C HIS A 80 2.21 -7.01 -5.43
N LEU A 81 2.65 -5.91 -4.83
CA LEU A 81 2.32 -4.56 -5.27
C LEU A 81 3.57 -3.87 -5.80
N LEU A 82 3.53 -3.42 -7.05
CA LEU A 82 4.54 -2.57 -7.65
C LEU A 82 4.09 -1.11 -7.60
N ILE A 83 4.93 -0.25 -7.02
CA ILE A 83 4.72 1.18 -6.98
C ILE A 83 5.81 1.85 -7.81
N ALA A 84 5.42 2.56 -8.85
CA ALA A 84 6.33 3.28 -9.73
C ALA A 84 5.91 4.74 -9.88
N GLY A 85 6.90 5.62 -10.02
CA GLY A 85 6.67 7.04 -10.22
C GLY A 85 7.97 7.80 -10.41
N THR A 86 7.91 8.91 -11.13
CA THR A 86 9.03 9.85 -11.29
C THR A 86 9.28 10.63 -10.01
N THR A 87 10.42 11.28 -9.91
CA THR A 87 10.72 12.20 -8.80
C THR A 87 9.60 13.24 -8.65
N GLY A 88 9.12 13.41 -7.42
CA GLY A 88 8.01 14.33 -7.13
C GLY A 88 6.60 13.79 -7.40
N SER A 89 6.46 12.55 -7.92
CA SER A 89 5.14 11.94 -8.19
C SER A 89 4.40 11.49 -6.93
N GLY A 90 5.07 11.46 -5.77
CA GLY A 90 4.51 11.01 -4.50
C GLY A 90 4.79 9.54 -4.15
N LYS A 91 5.74 8.85 -4.82
CA LYS A 91 6.13 7.46 -4.50
C LYS A 91 6.46 7.31 -3.02
N SER A 92 7.35 8.13 -2.48
CA SER A 92 7.76 8.10 -1.07
C SER A 92 6.59 8.36 -0.11
N VAL A 93 5.73 9.31 -0.45
CA VAL A 93 4.51 9.59 0.32
C VAL A 93 3.59 8.38 0.32
N CYS A 94 3.42 7.70 -0.80
CA CYS A 94 2.60 6.51 -0.92
C CYS A 94 3.15 5.36 -0.05
N ILE A 95 4.46 5.09 -0.10
CA ILE A 95 5.12 4.06 0.72
C ILE A 95 4.94 4.36 2.21
N ASN A 96 5.19 5.61 2.62
CA ASN A 96 4.99 6.05 4.00
C ASN A 96 3.51 5.92 4.43
N THR A 97 2.58 6.27 3.56
CA THR A 97 1.14 6.13 3.83
C THR A 97 0.74 4.67 4.04
N ILE A 98 1.29 3.73 3.25
CA ILE A 98 1.06 2.30 3.42
C ILE A 98 1.61 1.82 4.76
N LEU A 99 2.86 2.15 5.09
CA LEU A 99 3.47 1.79 6.38
C LEU A 99 2.67 2.32 7.56
N LEU A 100 2.36 3.61 7.56
CA LEU A 100 1.60 4.25 8.63
C LEU A 100 0.19 3.67 8.76
N SER A 101 -0.47 3.32 7.66
CA SER A 101 -1.77 2.65 7.68
C SER A 101 -1.71 1.31 8.42
N LEU A 102 -0.70 0.50 8.11
CA LEU A 102 -0.51 -0.80 8.75
C LEU A 102 -0.10 -0.68 10.22
N LEU A 103 0.78 0.27 10.55
CA LEU A 103 1.18 0.56 11.92
C LEU A 103 0.01 1.06 12.77
N PHE A 104 -0.86 1.88 12.19
CA PHE A 104 -2.06 2.36 12.86
C PHE A 104 -3.07 1.23 13.13
N ARG A 105 -3.17 0.29 12.21
CA ARG A 105 -4.15 -0.83 12.26
C ARG A 105 -3.68 -1.99 13.13
N HIS A 106 -2.40 -2.35 13.12
CA HIS A 106 -1.89 -3.60 13.65
C HIS A 106 -0.83 -3.42 14.74
N LYS A 107 -0.95 -4.25 15.78
CA LYS A 107 0.10 -4.43 16.79
C LYS A 107 1.23 -5.32 16.24
N PRO A 108 2.44 -5.26 16.83
CA PRO A 108 3.61 -6.05 16.38
C PRO A 108 3.43 -7.56 16.35
N ASN A 109 2.50 -8.10 17.10
CA ASN A 109 2.19 -9.54 17.13
C ASN A 109 1.27 -9.98 15.97
N LEU A 110 0.68 -9.05 15.24
CA LEU A 110 -0.23 -9.32 14.12
C LEU A 110 0.36 -8.95 12.77
N CYS A 111 1.27 -7.98 12.73
CA CYS A 111 1.94 -7.54 11.51
C CYS A 111 3.41 -7.23 11.78
N LYS A 112 4.28 -7.77 10.95
CA LYS A 112 5.72 -7.57 10.99
C LYS A 112 6.22 -7.02 9.67
N PHE A 113 7.31 -6.25 9.74
CA PHE A 113 7.95 -5.64 8.56
C PHE A 113 9.36 -6.11 8.34
N ILE A 114 9.73 -6.22 7.08
CA ILE A 114 11.10 -6.24 6.57
C ILE A 114 11.21 -5.05 5.64
N LEU A 115 12.11 -4.12 5.96
CA LEU A 115 12.32 -2.90 5.19
C LEU A 115 13.70 -2.94 4.54
N ILE A 116 13.74 -2.69 3.24
CA ILE A 116 14.96 -2.69 2.42
C ILE A 116 15.06 -1.33 1.73
N ASP A 117 16.10 -0.58 2.06
CA ASP A 117 16.33 0.78 1.56
C ASP A 117 17.83 0.97 1.28
N PRO A 118 18.29 0.61 0.06
CA PRO A 118 19.70 0.72 -0.31
C PRO A 118 20.26 2.15 -0.25
N LYS A 119 19.40 3.15 -0.44
CA LYS A 119 19.79 4.56 -0.42
C LYS A 119 19.72 5.22 0.96
N MET A 120 19.14 4.56 1.94
CA MET A 120 18.96 5.08 3.32
C MET A 120 18.21 6.42 3.39
N LEU A 121 17.27 6.67 2.48
CA LEU A 121 16.59 7.97 2.35
C LEU A 121 15.16 7.95 2.89
N GLU A 122 14.45 6.83 2.72
CA GLU A 122 13.00 6.79 2.90
C GLU A 122 12.57 6.00 4.14
N LEU A 123 13.19 4.84 4.41
CA LEU A 123 12.72 3.89 5.40
C LEU A 123 13.53 3.90 6.70
N SER A 124 14.65 4.61 6.77
CA SER A 124 15.50 4.69 7.96
C SER A 124 14.79 5.32 9.19
N THR A 125 13.78 6.15 8.97
CA THR A 125 12.92 6.71 10.02
C THR A 125 12.17 5.67 10.84
N TYR A 126 11.99 4.47 10.29
CA TYR A 126 11.30 3.35 10.95
C TYR A 126 12.24 2.44 11.73
N GLU A 127 13.54 2.74 11.80
CA GLU A 127 14.50 1.94 12.58
C GLU A 127 14.09 1.85 14.04
N GLY A 128 14.18 0.64 14.61
CA GLY A 128 13.88 0.41 16.02
C GLY A 128 12.39 0.23 16.38
N ILE A 129 11.45 0.35 15.43
CA ILE A 129 10.05 0.06 15.76
C ILE A 129 9.84 -1.44 16.07
N PRO A 130 8.93 -1.78 17.02
CA PRO A 130 8.75 -3.17 17.46
C PRO A 130 8.15 -4.10 16.38
N HIS A 131 7.67 -3.54 15.27
CA HIS A 131 7.15 -4.31 14.14
C HIS A 131 8.25 -4.88 13.24
N LEU A 132 9.49 -4.39 13.31
CA LEU A 132 10.59 -4.89 12.49
C LEU A 132 11.02 -6.30 12.90
N LEU A 133 11.26 -7.18 11.92
CA LEU A 133 11.87 -8.49 12.11
C LEU A 133 13.41 -8.42 12.17
N CYS A 134 13.98 -7.43 11.51
CA CYS A 134 15.40 -7.13 11.52
C CYS A 134 15.60 -5.62 11.31
N PRO A 135 16.79 -5.06 11.59
CA PRO A 135 17.10 -3.68 11.24
C PRO A 135 16.85 -3.38 9.77
N VAL A 136 16.61 -2.12 9.43
CA VAL A 136 16.44 -1.69 8.04
C VAL A 136 17.67 -2.10 7.21
N ILE A 137 17.43 -2.80 6.12
CA ILE A 137 18.48 -3.40 5.29
C ILE A 137 18.91 -2.39 4.23
N THR A 138 20.20 -2.08 4.21
CA THR A 138 20.79 -1.10 3.29
C THR A 138 21.77 -1.70 2.30
N GLU A 139 22.18 -2.96 2.50
CA GLU A 139 23.14 -3.65 1.65
C GLU A 139 22.44 -4.68 0.76
N ALA A 140 22.68 -4.66 -0.54
CA ALA A 140 22.07 -5.59 -1.51
C ALA A 140 22.33 -7.07 -1.17
N LYS A 141 23.54 -7.42 -0.70
CA LYS A 141 23.88 -8.79 -0.30
C LYS A 141 23.05 -9.28 0.89
N LYS A 142 22.82 -8.41 1.87
CA LYS A 142 21.95 -8.72 3.02
C LYS A 142 20.50 -8.82 2.59
N ALA A 143 20.05 -7.95 1.68
CA ALA A 143 18.71 -8.01 1.12
C ALA A 143 18.44 -9.36 0.44
N ALA A 144 19.35 -9.83 -0.40
CA ALA A 144 19.22 -11.16 -1.04
C ALA A 144 19.11 -12.30 -0.02
N THR A 145 19.91 -12.24 1.05
CA THR A 145 19.88 -13.23 2.14
C THR A 145 18.53 -13.24 2.85
N VAL A 146 18.01 -12.05 3.18
CA VAL A 146 16.72 -11.91 3.88
C VAL A 146 15.55 -12.31 2.99
N LEU A 147 15.57 -11.96 1.70
CA LEU A 147 14.55 -12.41 0.75
C LEU A 147 14.56 -13.94 0.62
N GLY A 148 15.73 -14.57 0.63
CA GLY A 148 15.86 -16.03 0.69
C GLY A 148 15.25 -16.63 1.97
N TRP A 149 15.40 -15.95 3.12
CA TRP A 149 14.72 -16.34 4.35
C TRP A 149 13.19 -16.20 4.24
N VAL A 150 12.69 -15.13 3.63
CA VAL A 150 11.24 -14.92 3.41
C VAL A 150 10.62 -16.07 2.62
N VAL A 151 11.31 -16.55 1.58
CA VAL A 151 10.85 -17.71 0.80
C VAL A 151 10.76 -18.97 1.68
N LYS A 152 11.79 -19.25 2.49
CA LYS A 152 11.78 -20.39 3.42
C LYS A 152 10.66 -20.28 4.47
N GLU A 153 10.46 -19.09 5.01
CA GLU A 153 9.38 -18.84 5.99
C GLU A 153 8.00 -19.06 5.34
N MET A 154 7.80 -18.58 4.12
CA MET A 154 6.59 -18.84 3.36
C MET A 154 6.32 -20.34 3.18
N GLU A 155 7.32 -21.12 2.77
CA GLU A 155 7.22 -22.57 2.63
C GLU A 155 6.91 -23.27 3.96
N ASN A 156 7.53 -22.83 5.05
CA ASN A 156 7.26 -23.36 6.38
C ASN A 156 5.82 -23.09 6.80
N ARG A 157 5.30 -21.89 6.53
CA ARG A 157 3.90 -21.53 6.80
C ARG A 157 2.93 -22.37 5.98
N TYR A 158 3.23 -22.65 4.72
CA TYR A 158 2.42 -23.56 3.90
C TYR A 158 2.34 -24.96 4.52
N LYS A 159 3.49 -25.51 5.00
CA LYS A 159 3.52 -26.80 5.68
C LYS A 159 2.69 -26.80 6.97
N LEU A 160 2.78 -25.72 7.77
CA LEU A 160 1.98 -25.57 8.99
C LEU A 160 0.49 -25.48 8.69
N MET A 161 0.07 -24.67 7.73
CA MET A 161 -1.32 -24.53 7.32
C MET A 161 -1.90 -25.83 6.76
N THR A 162 -1.11 -26.58 5.97
CA THR A 162 -1.49 -27.90 5.46
C THR A 162 -1.75 -28.89 6.59
N LYS A 163 -0.86 -28.94 7.60
CA LYS A 163 -1.04 -29.82 8.78
C LYS A 163 -2.33 -29.54 9.55
N VAL A 164 -2.77 -28.29 9.59
CA VAL A 164 -3.98 -27.87 10.30
C VAL A 164 -5.22 -27.92 9.39
N GLY A 165 -5.05 -28.19 8.10
CA GLY A 165 -6.13 -28.25 7.11
C GLY A 165 -6.77 -26.89 6.83
N VAL A 166 -5.96 -25.83 6.79
CA VAL A 166 -6.41 -24.47 6.47
C VAL A 166 -5.70 -23.94 5.22
N ARG A 167 -6.32 -22.96 4.52
CA ARG A 167 -5.82 -22.45 3.24
C ARG A 167 -5.16 -21.08 3.34
N ASN A 168 -5.29 -20.39 4.48
CA ASN A 168 -4.76 -19.04 4.66
C ASN A 168 -4.43 -18.75 6.12
N ILE A 169 -3.73 -17.63 6.37
CA ILE A 169 -3.33 -17.19 7.71
C ILE A 169 -4.55 -16.94 8.62
N GLY A 170 -5.62 -16.35 8.09
CA GLY A 170 -6.85 -16.12 8.88
C GLY A 170 -7.45 -17.40 9.41
N GLY A 171 -7.54 -18.44 8.59
CA GLY A 171 -7.99 -19.78 9.00
C GLY A 171 -7.04 -20.43 10.02
N TYR A 172 -5.73 -20.23 9.89
CA TYR A 172 -4.76 -20.69 10.88
C TYR A 172 -4.96 -19.97 12.23
N ASN A 173 -5.02 -18.65 12.20
CA ASN A 173 -5.11 -17.82 13.40
C ASN A 173 -6.43 -18.02 14.16
N SER A 174 -7.53 -18.37 13.46
CA SER A 174 -8.81 -18.70 14.11
C SER A 174 -8.75 -19.97 14.96
N LYS A 175 -7.79 -20.87 14.68
CA LYS A 175 -7.61 -22.15 15.38
C LYS A 175 -6.50 -22.11 16.44
N HIS A 176 -5.74 -21.05 16.53
CA HIS A 176 -4.57 -20.97 17.42
C HIS A 176 -4.64 -19.75 18.34
N LYS A 177 -4.23 -19.93 19.60
CA LYS A 177 -4.17 -18.85 20.60
C LYS A 177 -3.09 -17.81 20.27
N LEU A 178 -1.97 -18.26 19.71
CA LEU A 178 -0.88 -17.38 19.25
C LEU A 178 -1.02 -17.18 17.74
N PRO A 179 -1.34 -15.97 17.30
CA PRO A 179 -1.52 -15.71 15.88
C PRO A 179 -0.19 -15.74 15.15
N MET A 180 -0.21 -16.25 13.93
CA MET A 180 0.87 -16.09 12.96
C MET A 180 0.78 -14.66 12.39
N PRO A 181 1.80 -13.79 12.57
CA PRO A 181 1.74 -12.43 12.06
C PRO A 181 1.82 -12.40 10.53
N TYR A 182 1.15 -11.44 9.92
CA TYR A 182 1.44 -11.08 8.54
C TYR A 182 2.86 -10.52 8.44
N ILE A 183 3.59 -10.84 7.40
CA ILE A 183 4.90 -10.27 7.10
C ILE A 183 4.78 -9.45 5.83
N VAL A 184 5.07 -8.17 5.94
CA VAL A 184 5.07 -7.21 4.83
C VAL A 184 6.52 -6.85 4.53
N VAL A 185 6.95 -7.11 3.30
CA VAL A 185 8.28 -6.75 2.82
C VAL A 185 8.15 -5.50 1.95
N ILE A 186 8.87 -4.46 2.29
CA ILE A 186 8.91 -3.22 1.51
C ILE A 186 10.32 -3.00 1.00
N VAL A 187 10.44 -2.83 -0.30
CA VAL A 187 11.69 -2.53 -0.98
C VAL A 187 11.55 -1.17 -1.64
N ASP A 188 12.33 -0.20 -1.18
CA ASP A 188 12.50 1.05 -1.89
C ASP A 188 13.63 0.90 -2.92
N GLU A 189 13.40 1.39 -4.12
CA GLU A 189 14.33 1.36 -5.26
C GLU A 189 14.84 -0.05 -5.61
N MET A 190 13.95 -0.86 -6.15
CA MET A 190 14.24 -2.25 -6.55
C MET A 190 15.38 -2.36 -7.56
N SER A 191 15.58 -1.34 -8.41
CA SER A 191 16.66 -1.30 -9.40
C SER A 191 18.05 -1.40 -8.77
N ASP A 192 18.25 -0.81 -7.58
CA ASP A 192 19.54 -0.82 -6.90
C ASP A 192 19.90 -2.19 -6.28
N LEU A 193 18.92 -3.09 -6.20
CA LEU A 193 19.16 -4.48 -5.77
C LEU A 193 19.47 -5.42 -6.92
N MET A 194 19.22 -5.01 -8.16
CA MET A 194 19.38 -5.84 -9.36
C MET A 194 20.72 -5.62 -10.05
N LEU A 195 21.55 -4.72 -9.54
CA LEU A 195 22.93 -4.47 -9.99
C LEU A 195 23.90 -5.31 -9.16
#